data_88b037f17b91b01072448db43ef44a57
#
_entry.id   88b037f17b91b01072448db43ef44a57
#
_cell.length_a   1.000
_cell.length_b   1.000
_cell.length_c   1.000
_cell.angle_alpha   90.00
_cell.angle_beta   90.00
_cell.angle_gamma   90.00
#
_symmetry.space_group_name_H-M   'P 1'
#
loop_
_entity.id
_entity.type
_entity.pdbx_description
1 polymer ?
#
loop_
_entity_poly.entity_id
_entity_poly.type
_entity_poly.pdbx_seq_one_letter_code
_entity_poly.pdbx_strand_id
1 'polypeptide(L)'
;MNKEEFIHYCKEINIEINDKMYDDLLNYYELLVKWNSKFNMTSILEQNQVFLLHFYDSLCLSKYINLNRECTLCDFGTGAGFPGMVIALLFKNVKVTLVESSQKKCQFLKHIKEIFDLENVTIICSRIEEYGINNREKFDIVTCRAVTSIPIIIELATSTVKVGGLLAPLKSNCLDELNNKSLYKEFNLKLIDVYKYNLPIQNSKRTIPVFKKIAITDKKYPRNYSTIVKKYKK
;
A
#
# COMPACT_ATOMS: atom_id res chain seq x y z
N MET A 1 15.63 -13.50 1.32
CA MET A 1 16.16 -12.86 0.09
C MET A 1 17.40 -12.07 0.48
N ASN A 2 18.57 -12.54 0.08
CA ASN A 2 19.84 -11.85 0.32
C ASN A 2 20.01 -10.66 -0.66
N LYS A 3 21.15 -9.91 -0.59
CA LYS A 3 21.39 -8.72 -1.43
C LYS A 3 21.37 -9.03 -2.92
N GLU A 4 22.08 -10.07 -3.33
CA GLU A 4 22.20 -10.46 -4.74
C GLU A 4 20.85 -10.89 -5.33
N GLU A 5 20.13 -11.73 -4.59
CA GLU A 5 18.78 -12.14 -4.95
C GLU A 5 17.81 -10.93 -5.02
N PHE A 6 17.88 -10.00 -4.06
CA PHE A 6 17.02 -8.82 -4.05
C PHE A 6 17.25 -7.96 -5.29
N ILE A 7 18.51 -7.66 -5.61
CA ILE A 7 18.87 -6.88 -6.81
C ILE A 7 18.42 -7.61 -8.07
N HIS A 8 18.67 -8.93 -8.16
CA HIS A 8 18.27 -9.75 -9.29
C HIS A 8 16.75 -9.70 -9.52
N TYR A 9 15.96 -10.00 -8.50
CA TYR A 9 14.49 -10.01 -8.64
C TYR A 9 13.89 -8.61 -8.84
N CYS A 10 14.47 -7.55 -8.27
CA CYS A 10 14.07 -6.19 -8.57
C CYS A 10 14.27 -5.84 -10.05
N LYS A 11 15.36 -6.30 -10.65
CA LYS A 11 15.61 -6.13 -12.09
C LYS A 11 14.55 -6.83 -12.95
N GLU A 12 14.05 -8.00 -12.54
CA GLU A 12 12.95 -8.71 -13.24
C GLU A 12 11.63 -7.95 -13.25
N ILE A 13 11.44 -7.03 -12.29
CA ILE A 13 10.30 -6.12 -12.24
C ILE A 13 10.65 -4.71 -12.73
N ASN A 14 11.74 -4.57 -13.50
CA ASN A 14 12.24 -3.32 -14.08
C ASN A 14 12.60 -2.23 -13.05
N ILE A 15 13.14 -2.63 -11.90
CA ILE A 15 13.70 -1.72 -10.90
C ILE A 15 15.19 -1.99 -10.78
N GLU A 16 16.00 -0.99 -11.12
CA GLU A 16 17.44 -1.03 -10.89
C GLU A 16 17.75 -0.54 -9.47
N ILE A 17 18.32 -1.42 -8.67
CA ILE A 17 18.73 -1.13 -7.29
C ILE A 17 20.24 -0.87 -7.30
N ASN A 18 20.64 0.37 -6.99
CA ASN A 18 22.03 0.73 -6.74
C ASN A 18 22.42 0.51 -5.27
N ASP A 19 23.70 0.59 -4.94
CA ASP A 19 24.20 0.36 -3.58
C ASP A 19 23.54 1.30 -2.57
N LYS A 20 23.38 2.59 -2.90
CA LYS A 20 22.72 3.54 -2.01
C LYS A 20 21.26 3.16 -1.71
N MET A 21 20.49 2.75 -2.71
CA MET A 21 19.11 2.29 -2.51
C MET A 21 19.04 1.04 -1.63
N TYR A 22 19.98 0.12 -1.82
CA TYR A 22 20.04 -1.06 -0.97
C TYR A 22 20.39 -0.71 0.47
N ASP A 23 21.38 0.15 0.67
CA ASP A 23 21.83 0.62 2.00
C ASP A 23 20.71 1.40 2.72
N ASP A 24 19.93 2.21 2.00
CA ASP A 24 18.75 2.89 2.54
C ASP A 24 17.70 1.87 3.02
N LEU A 25 17.45 0.79 2.25
CA LEU A 25 16.53 -0.28 2.67
C LEU A 25 17.09 -1.08 3.85
N LEU A 26 18.39 -1.33 3.89
CA LEU A 26 19.04 -2.02 5.01
C LEU A 26 18.93 -1.18 6.30
N ASN A 27 19.20 0.11 6.22
CA ASN A 27 19.01 1.02 7.34
C ASN A 27 17.54 1.08 7.79
N TYR A 28 16.60 1.09 6.84
CA TYR A 28 15.17 1.00 7.17
C TYR A 28 14.85 -0.28 7.93
N TYR A 29 15.40 -1.41 7.51
CA TYR A 29 15.27 -2.68 8.22
C TYR A 29 15.81 -2.60 9.66
N GLU A 30 17.00 -2.05 9.86
CA GLU A 30 17.61 -1.91 11.20
C GLU A 30 16.74 -1.03 12.13
N LEU A 31 16.22 0.08 11.60
CA LEU A 31 15.28 0.94 12.32
C LEU A 31 13.98 0.21 12.65
N LEU A 32 13.44 -0.59 11.73
CA LEU A 32 12.25 -1.40 11.95
C LEU A 32 12.46 -2.39 13.11
N VAL A 33 13.59 -3.12 13.12
CA VAL A 33 13.94 -4.06 14.19
C VAL A 33 14.08 -3.34 15.54
N LYS A 34 14.79 -2.21 15.56
CA LYS A 34 14.98 -1.37 16.76
C LYS A 34 13.66 -0.86 17.33
N TRP A 35 12.74 -0.40 16.48
CA TRP A 35 11.43 0.06 16.93
C TRP A 35 10.52 -1.09 17.33
N ASN A 36 10.62 -2.22 16.65
CA ASN A 36 9.80 -3.40 16.93
C ASN A 36 10.10 -3.98 18.33
N SER A 37 11.32 -3.82 18.85
CA SER A 37 11.65 -4.23 20.22
C SER A 37 10.85 -3.48 21.31
N LYS A 38 10.32 -2.30 20.97
CA LYS A 38 9.52 -1.46 21.87
C LYS A 38 8.02 -1.48 21.54
N PHE A 39 7.69 -1.62 20.25
CA PHE A 39 6.33 -1.50 19.74
C PHE A 39 6.12 -2.52 18.64
N ASN A 40 5.24 -3.46 18.78
CA ASN A 40 4.94 -4.49 17.76
C ASN A 40 4.57 -3.87 16.41
N MET A 41 5.57 -3.59 15.56
CA MET A 41 5.40 -3.02 14.22
C MET A 41 5.04 -4.10 13.21
N THR A 42 5.73 -5.25 13.30
CA THR A 42 5.55 -6.43 12.45
C THR A 42 5.95 -7.70 13.19
N SER A 43 5.41 -8.83 12.77
CA SER A 43 5.85 -10.15 13.24
C SER A 43 7.05 -10.71 12.46
N ILE A 44 7.43 -10.08 11.35
CA ILE A 44 8.50 -10.53 10.46
C ILE A 44 9.73 -9.66 10.71
N LEU A 45 10.79 -10.25 11.30
CA LEU A 45 12.01 -9.55 11.72
C LEU A 45 13.30 -10.15 11.15
N GLU A 46 13.26 -11.35 10.59
CA GLU A 46 14.42 -11.94 9.93
C GLU A 46 14.68 -11.15 8.63
N GLN A 47 15.92 -10.68 8.45
CA GLN A 47 16.31 -9.76 7.38
C GLN A 47 15.89 -10.24 6.00
N ASN A 48 16.20 -11.49 5.65
CA ASN A 48 15.86 -12.05 4.34
C ASN A 48 14.34 -12.11 4.11
N GLN A 49 13.58 -12.33 5.18
CA GLN A 49 12.11 -12.32 5.13
C GLN A 49 11.56 -10.91 4.98
N VAL A 50 12.13 -9.91 5.65
CA VAL A 50 11.73 -8.50 5.49
C VAL A 50 12.01 -8.02 4.07
N PHE A 51 13.19 -8.34 3.51
CA PHE A 51 13.51 -7.99 2.12
C PHE A 51 12.56 -8.65 1.12
N LEU A 52 12.15 -9.90 1.34
CA LEU A 52 11.21 -10.59 0.47
C LEU A 52 9.75 -10.13 0.68
N LEU A 53 9.26 -10.24 1.93
CA LEU A 53 7.82 -10.12 2.24
C LEU A 53 7.37 -8.69 2.49
N HIS A 54 8.30 -7.77 2.75
CA HIS A 54 7.97 -6.36 2.93
C HIS A 54 8.51 -5.51 1.79
N PHE A 55 9.80 -5.51 1.50
CA PHE A 55 10.37 -4.61 0.51
C PHE A 55 10.04 -5.04 -0.91
N TYR A 56 10.44 -6.24 -1.32
CA TYR A 56 10.17 -6.72 -2.67
C TYR A 56 8.66 -6.82 -2.98
N ASP A 57 7.86 -7.37 -2.06
CA ASP A 57 6.40 -7.45 -2.22
C ASP A 57 5.76 -6.05 -2.40
N SER A 58 6.27 -5.03 -1.71
CA SER A 58 5.83 -3.63 -1.90
C SER A 58 6.18 -3.09 -3.28
N LEU A 59 7.37 -3.41 -3.79
CA LEU A 59 7.85 -2.99 -5.10
C LEU A 59 7.13 -3.67 -6.26
N CYS A 60 6.54 -4.83 -6.05
CA CYS A 60 5.75 -5.52 -7.07
C CYS A 60 4.55 -4.68 -7.59
N LEU A 61 4.11 -3.65 -6.85
CA LEU A 61 3.10 -2.72 -7.34
C LEU A 61 3.58 -1.99 -8.61
N SER A 62 4.86 -1.63 -8.71
CA SER A 62 5.44 -0.91 -9.84
C SER A 62 5.49 -1.72 -11.14
N LYS A 63 5.48 -3.06 -11.04
CA LYS A 63 5.40 -3.94 -12.21
C LYS A 63 4.12 -3.73 -13.00
N TYR A 64 3.05 -3.34 -12.34
CA TYR A 64 1.71 -3.26 -12.90
C TYR A 64 1.17 -1.84 -12.97
N ILE A 65 1.70 -0.93 -12.16
CA ILE A 65 1.32 0.47 -12.14
C ILE A 65 2.57 1.32 -12.35
N ASN A 66 2.57 2.14 -13.41
CA ASN A 66 3.72 2.98 -13.71
C ASN A 66 3.93 4.04 -12.61
N LEU A 67 4.96 3.83 -11.78
CA LEU A 67 5.41 4.73 -10.72
C LEU A 67 6.58 5.64 -11.15
N ASN A 68 7.07 5.52 -12.38
CA ASN A 68 8.15 6.37 -12.92
C ASN A 68 7.64 7.75 -13.40
N ARG A 69 6.36 8.04 -13.25
CA ARG A 69 5.76 9.34 -13.56
C ARG A 69 5.36 10.08 -12.28
N GLU A 70 5.24 11.38 -12.37
CA GLU A 70 4.63 12.16 -11.29
C GLU A 70 3.20 11.69 -11.03
N CYS A 71 2.92 11.29 -9.80
CA CYS A 71 1.57 10.92 -9.37
C CYS A 71 1.44 11.02 -7.83
N THR A 72 0.19 11.05 -7.38
CA THR A 72 -0.16 11.03 -5.97
C THR A 72 -0.61 9.63 -5.58
N LEU A 73 0.00 9.06 -4.54
CA LEU A 73 -0.31 7.74 -4.01
C LEU A 73 -0.74 7.85 -2.54
N CYS A 74 -1.84 7.20 -2.19
CA CYS A 74 -2.23 7.00 -0.80
C CYS A 74 -2.07 5.53 -0.43
N ASP A 75 -1.33 5.26 0.64
CA ASP A 75 -1.25 3.95 1.28
C ASP A 75 -1.95 4.03 2.64
N PHE A 76 -3.07 3.35 2.81
CA PHE A 76 -3.83 3.39 4.04
C PHE A 76 -3.71 2.08 4.85
N GLY A 77 -3.73 2.22 6.18
CA GLY A 77 -3.38 1.12 7.06
C GLY A 77 -1.94 0.65 6.83
N THR A 78 -1.07 1.61 6.51
CA THR A 78 0.29 1.35 6.05
C THR A 78 1.16 0.60 7.07
N GLY A 79 0.77 0.61 8.33
CA GLY A 79 1.48 -0.07 9.39
C GLY A 79 2.88 0.49 9.60
N ALA A 80 3.87 -0.36 9.42
CA ALA A 80 5.28 0.05 9.43
C ALA A 80 5.75 0.65 8.09
N GLY A 81 4.84 1.14 7.22
CA GLY A 81 5.18 1.83 5.99
C GLY A 81 5.10 0.97 4.72
N PHE A 82 4.31 -0.09 4.69
CA PHE A 82 4.26 -1.02 3.56
C PHE A 82 2.90 -1.04 2.87
N PRO A 83 2.83 -0.75 1.54
CA PRO A 83 3.95 -0.57 0.60
C PRO A 83 4.48 0.87 0.49
N GLY A 84 3.78 1.89 1.01
CA GLY A 84 3.94 3.28 0.64
C GLY A 84 5.33 3.88 0.93
N MET A 85 5.94 3.60 2.10
CA MET A 85 7.25 4.15 2.44
C MET A 85 8.37 3.56 1.57
N VAL A 86 8.28 2.27 1.23
CA VAL A 86 9.24 1.64 0.30
C VAL A 86 9.15 2.26 -1.09
N ILE A 87 7.92 2.53 -1.56
CA ILE A 87 7.70 3.24 -2.82
C ILE A 87 8.29 4.64 -2.76
N ALA A 88 8.07 5.40 -1.68
CA ALA A 88 8.58 6.74 -1.53
C ALA A 88 10.11 6.83 -1.50
N LEU A 89 10.77 5.81 -0.92
CA LEU A 89 12.24 5.72 -0.89
C LEU A 89 12.83 5.60 -2.31
N LEU A 90 12.22 4.77 -3.17
CA LEU A 90 12.77 4.43 -4.48
C LEU A 90 12.19 5.28 -5.61
N PHE A 91 10.96 5.76 -5.50
CA PHE A 91 10.27 6.54 -6.54
C PHE A 91 10.04 7.98 -6.09
N LYS A 92 11.06 8.83 -6.22
CA LYS A 92 11.03 10.22 -5.73
C LYS A 92 9.98 11.11 -6.41
N ASN A 93 9.53 10.74 -7.62
CA ASN A 93 8.47 11.44 -8.36
C ASN A 93 7.06 11.15 -7.80
N VAL A 94 6.90 10.13 -6.97
CA VAL A 94 5.61 9.76 -6.37
C VAL A 94 5.43 10.53 -5.07
N LYS A 95 4.37 11.35 -4.98
CA LYS A 95 3.97 12.02 -3.74
C LYS A 95 3.11 11.05 -2.93
N VAL A 96 3.69 10.50 -1.86
CA VAL A 96 3.08 9.45 -1.04
C VAL A 96 2.44 10.03 0.20
N THR A 97 1.18 9.69 0.42
CA THR A 97 0.47 9.95 1.69
C THR A 97 0.26 8.62 2.41
N LEU A 98 0.83 8.50 3.60
CA LEU A 98 0.69 7.34 4.48
C LEU A 98 -0.39 7.62 5.51
N VAL A 99 -1.48 6.85 5.50
CA VAL A 99 -2.58 6.98 6.47
C VAL A 99 -2.52 5.80 7.43
N GLU A 100 -2.31 6.08 8.72
CA GLU A 100 -2.19 5.07 9.78
C GLU A 100 -2.92 5.55 11.04
N SER A 101 -3.70 4.68 11.67
CA SER A 101 -4.47 5.05 12.85
C SER A 101 -3.71 4.94 14.18
N SER A 102 -2.64 4.14 14.22
CA SER A 102 -1.84 3.94 15.42
C SER A 102 -0.82 5.06 15.61
N GLN A 103 -0.93 5.82 16.69
CA GLN A 103 0.01 6.90 17.03
C GLN A 103 1.46 6.41 17.10
N LYS A 104 1.71 5.22 17.66
CA LYS A 104 3.05 4.64 17.75
C LYS A 104 3.65 4.35 16.37
N LYS A 105 2.84 3.83 15.44
CA LYS A 105 3.27 3.58 14.07
C LYS A 105 3.47 4.90 13.31
N CYS A 106 2.62 5.90 13.53
CA CYS A 106 2.82 7.24 12.97
C CYS A 106 4.15 7.88 13.42
N GLN A 107 4.52 7.71 14.70
CA GLN A 107 5.81 8.19 15.22
C GLN A 107 6.98 7.49 14.52
N PHE A 108 6.90 6.18 14.33
CA PHE A 108 7.90 5.43 13.56
C PHE A 108 8.02 5.96 12.13
N LEU A 109 6.90 6.13 11.44
CA LEU A 109 6.88 6.63 10.06
C LEU A 109 7.50 8.04 9.96
N LYS A 110 7.22 8.92 10.92
CA LYS A 110 7.83 10.26 10.99
C LYS A 110 9.33 10.17 11.17
N HIS A 111 9.80 9.28 12.04
CA HIS A 111 11.23 9.05 12.25
C HIS A 111 11.92 8.54 10.97
N ILE A 112 11.28 7.59 10.26
CA ILE A 112 11.80 7.13 8.96
C ILE A 112 11.86 8.27 7.95
N LYS A 113 10.79 9.08 7.86
CA LYS A 113 10.76 10.24 6.97
C LYS A 113 11.92 11.22 7.25
N GLU A 114 12.19 11.49 8.51
CA GLU A 114 13.29 12.40 8.95
C GLU A 114 14.66 11.83 8.62
N ILE A 115 14.91 10.54 8.93
CA ILE A 115 16.21 9.90 8.68
C ILE A 115 16.57 9.86 7.20
N PHE A 116 15.59 9.64 6.33
CA PHE A 116 15.82 9.55 4.88
C PHE A 116 15.49 10.83 4.10
N ASP A 117 15.20 11.93 4.81
CA ASP A 117 14.85 13.24 4.22
C ASP A 117 13.83 13.13 3.08
N LEU A 118 12.68 12.50 3.37
CA LEU A 118 11.66 12.19 2.39
C LEU A 118 10.66 13.35 2.23
N GLU A 119 10.98 14.34 1.43
CA GLU A 119 10.09 15.47 1.12
C GLU A 119 8.80 15.03 0.40
N ASN A 120 8.87 13.94 -0.35
CA ASN A 120 7.74 13.36 -1.08
C ASN A 120 6.75 12.55 -0.20
N VAL A 121 6.93 12.52 1.14
CA VAL A 121 6.09 11.77 2.07
C VAL A 121 5.28 12.71 2.98
N THR A 122 3.97 12.44 3.05
CA THR A 122 3.06 13.02 4.04
C THR A 122 2.51 11.92 4.93
N ILE A 123 2.54 12.11 6.26
CA ILE A 123 2.03 11.14 7.23
C ILE A 123 0.78 11.69 7.90
N ILE A 124 -0.30 10.94 7.83
CA ILE A 124 -1.61 11.26 8.40
C ILE A 124 -1.96 10.23 9.47
N CYS A 125 -2.06 10.70 10.72
CA CYS A 125 -2.43 9.86 11.83
C CYS A 125 -3.96 9.90 12.03
N SER A 126 -4.66 9.07 11.27
CA SER A 126 -6.12 9.01 11.24
C SER A 126 -6.58 7.66 10.67
N ARG A 127 -7.85 7.37 10.83
CA ARG A 127 -8.50 6.31 10.04
C ARG A 127 -8.77 6.81 8.63
N ILE A 128 -8.72 5.90 7.65
CA ILE A 128 -8.91 6.27 6.23
C ILE A 128 -10.31 6.79 5.96
N GLU A 129 -11.35 6.22 6.60
CA GLU A 129 -12.73 6.68 6.44
C GLU A 129 -12.92 8.11 6.95
N GLU A 130 -12.27 8.49 8.04
CA GLU A 130 -12.30 9.85 8.58
C GLU A 130 -11.52 10.83 7.68
N TYR A 131 -10.31 10.42 7.28
CA TYR A 131 -9.48 11.22 6.37
C TYR A 131 -10.17 11.44 5.02
N GLY A 132 -10.83 10.41 4.50
CA GLY A 132 -11.51 10.42 3.20
C GLY A 132 -12.68 11.39 3.10
N ILE A 133 -13.32 11.77 4.21
CA ILE A 133 -14.45 12.73 4.21
C ILE A 133 -14.00 14.07 3.60
N ASN A 134 -12.85 14.58 4.01
CA ASN A 134 -12.31 15.88 3.59
C ASN A 134 -11.24 15.79 2.50
N ASN A 135 -10.90 14.59 2.02
CA ASN A 135 -9.85 14.36 1.03
C ASN A 135 -10.38 13.53 -0.16
N ARG A 136 -11.54 13.90 -0.64
CA ARG A 136 -12.19 13.22 -1.78
C ARG A 136 -11.46 13.52 -3.08
N GLU A 137 -11.44 12.52 -3.99
CA GLU A 137 -10.88 12.65 -5.35
C GLU A 137 -9.43 13.21 -5.37
N LYS A 138 -8.61 12.81 -4.39
CA LYS A 138 -7.30 13.41 -4.17
C LYS A 138 -6.15 12.63 -4.81
N PHE A 139 -6.27 11.30 -4.91
CA PHE A 139 -5.15 10.44 -5.27
C PHE A 139 -5.32 9.77 -6.63
N ASP A 140 -4.22 9.72 -7.39
CA ASP A 140 -4.16 8.97 -8.65
C ASP A 140 -4.16 7.46 -8.39
N ILE A 141 -3.52 7.05 -7.30
CA ILE A 141 -3.40 5.66 -6.86
C ILE A 141 -3.73 5.57 -5.37
N VAL A 142 -4.61 4.64 -5.01
CA VAL A 142 -4.85 4.28 -3.61
C VAL A 142 -4.55 2.80 -3.45
N THR A 143 -3.76 2.47 -2.45
CA THR A 143 -3.33 1.10 -2.15
C THR A 143 -3.40 0.80 -0.66
N CYS A 144 -3.30 -0.44 -0.31
CA CYS A 144 -3.12 -0.93 1.06
C CYS A 144 -2.60 -2.37 1.01
N ARG A 145 -2.09 -2.86 2.14
CA ARG A 145 -1.68 -4.25 2.29
C ARG A 145 -2.12 -4.81 3.65
N ALA A 146 -2.64 -6.04 3.65
CA ALA A 146 -3.04 -6.78 4.86
C ALA A 146 -4.05 -6.05 5.78
N VAL A 147 -4.93 -5.22 5.22
CA VAL A 147 -5.90 -4.43 6.00
C VAL A 147 -7.18 -5.23 6.26
N THR A 148 -7.92 -5.63 5.21
CA THR A 148 -9.22 -6.30 5.33
C THR A 148 -9.67 -6.91 4.00
N SER A 149 -10.94 -7.34 3.89
CA SER A 149 -11.52 -7.87 2.64
C SER A 149 -11.77 -6.79 1.59
N ILE A 150 -11.82 -7.16 0.30
CA ILE A 150 -12.04 -6.26 -0.83
C ILE A 150 -13.31 -5.41 -0.68
N PRO A 151 -14.47 -5.96 -0.28
CA PRO A 151 -15.68 -5.13 -0.10
C PRO A 151 -15.50 -3.99 0.91
N ILE A 152 -14.81 -4.26 2.01
CA ILE A 152 -14.52 -3.25 3.04
C ILE A 152 -13.50 -2.23 2.51
N ILE A 153 -12.43 -2.66 1.84
CA ILE A 153 -11.43 -1.80 1.20
C ILE A 153 -12.09 -0.81 0.22
N ILE A 154 -13.00 -1.30 -0.61
CA ILE A 154 -13.71 -0.49 -1.60
C ILE A 154 -14.47 0.65 -0.90
N GLU A 155 -15.27 0.37 0.12
CA GLU A 155 -16.02 1.42 0.80
C GLU A 155 -15.13 2.40 1.57
N LEU A 156 -14.08 1.88 2.23
CA LEU A 156 -13.15 2.72 2.99
C LEU A 156 -12.41 3.75 2.15
N ALA A 157 -11.99 3.36 0.95
CA ALA A 157 -10.97 4.11 0.22
C ALA A 157 -11.44 4.77 -1.08
N THR A 158 -12.54 4.29 -1.71
CA THR A 158 -12.92 4.74 -3.05
C THR A 158 -13.18 6.25 -3.14
N SER A 159 -13.70 6.87 -2.06
CA SER A 159 -13.94 8.31 -2.05
C SER A 159 -12.66 9.13 -2.25
N THR A 160 -11.50 8.63 -1.84
CA THR A 160 -10.21 9.33 -1.94
C THR A 160 -9.55 9.19 -3.31
N VAL A 161 -9.97 8.21 -4.11
CA VAL A 161 -9.47 7.96 -5.47
C VAL A 161 -10.02 9.01 -6.43
N LYS A 162 -9.19 9.64 -7.26
CA LYS A 162 -9.64 10.53 -8.36
C LYS A 162 -10.51 9.77 -9.36
N VAL A 163 -11.43 10.45 -10.03
CA VAL A 163 -12.08 9.89 -11.23
C VAL A 163 -10.99 9.64 -12.28
N GLY A 164 -10.96 8.43 -12.84
CA GLY A 164 -9.87 7.95 -13.70
C GLY A 164 -8.68 7.33 -12.95
N GLY A 165 -8.57 7.54 -11.64
CA GLY A 165 -7.55 6.95 -10.77
C GLY A 165 -7.80 5.48 -10.44
N LEU A 166 -6.87 4.87 -9.72
CA LEU A 166 -6.82 3.44 -9.44
C LEU A 166 -6.89 3.13 -7.94
N LEU A 167 -7.68 2.12 -7.58
CA LEU A 167 -7.61 1.43 -6.30
C LEU A 167 -6.96 0.06 -6.54
N ALA A 168 -5.81 -0.18 -5.92
CA ALA A 168 -4.97 -1.36 -6.18
C ALA A 168 -4.42 -1.97 -4.88
N PRO A 169 -5.23 -2.66 -4.08
CA PRO A 169 -4.78 -3.30 -2.85
C PRO A 169 -3.90 -4.52 -3.12
N LEU A 170 -2.84 -4.70 -2.32
CA LEU A 170 -1.99 -5.89 -2.34
C LEU A 170 -2.59 -6.97 -1.44
N LYS A 171 -2.86 -8.15 -2.00
CA LYS A 171 -3.49 -9.27 -1.31
C LYS A 171 -2.70 -10.57 -1.52
N SER A 172 -2.74 -11.48 -0.56
CA SER A 172 -2.23 -12.86 -0.74
C SER A 172 -3.10 -13.63 -1.74
N ASN A 173 -4.40 -13.71 -1.48
CA ASN A 173 -5.42 -14.21 -2.39
C ASN A 173 -6.73 -13.47 -2.10
N CYS A 174 -7.44 -13.06 -3.15
CA CYS A 174 -8.73 -12.40 -3.01
C CYS A 174 -9.70 -12.74 -4.15
N LEU A 175 -9.42 -13.79 -4.92
CA LEU A 175 -10.22 -14.12 -6.12
C LEU A 175 -11.68 -14.34 -5.81
N ASP A 176 -11.99 -14.99 -4.69
CA ASP A 176 -13.37 -15.24 -4.25
C ASP A 176 -14.08 -13.95 -3.82
N GLU A 177 -13.31 -12.92 -3.42
CA GLU A 177 -13.85 -11.62 -3.01
C GLU A 177 -14.22 -10.73 -4.22
N LEU A 178 -13.79 -11.10 -5.46
CA LEU A 178 -13.94 -10.28 -6.66
C LEU A 178 -15.26 -10.50 -7.43
N ASN A 179 -16.12 -11.40 -6.99
CA ASN A 179 -17.35 -11.75 -7.70
C ASN A 179 -18.54 -10.80 -7.42
N ASN A 180 -18.29 -9.59 -6.92
CA ASN A 180 -19.34 -8.65 -6.49
C ASN A 180 -19.49 -7.45 -7.45
N LYS A 181 -20.04 -7.69 -8.65
CA LYS A 181 -20.27 -6.65 -9.68
C LYS A 181 -21.21 -5.53 -9.21
N SER A 182 -22.19 -5.84 -8.34
CA SER A 182 -23.13 -4.84 -7.82
C SER A 182 -22.42 -3.82 -6.92
N LEU A 183 -21.44 -4.28 -6.12
CA LEU A 183 -20.61 -3.43 -5.29
C LEU A 183 -19.78 -2.45 -6.16
N TYR A 184 -19.19 -2.95 -7.24
CA TYR A 184 -18.40 -2.08 -8.12
C TYR A 184 -19.26 -0.97 -8.75
N LYS A 185 -20.48 -1.30 -9.15
CA LYS A 185 -21.44 -0.32 -9.66
C LYS A 185 -21.85 0.70 -8.59
N GLU A 186 -22.10 0.25 -7.36
CA GLU A 186 -22.44 1.11 -6.21
C GLU A 186 -21.37 2.17 -5.93
N PHE A 187 -20.08 1.80 -6.10
CA PHE A 187 -18.94 2.69 -5.85
C PHE A 187 -18.34 3.32 -7.10
N ASN A 188 -19.02 3.21 -8.26
CA ASN A 188 -18.52 3.73 -9.53
C ASN A 188 -17.10 3.22 -9.88
N LEU A 189 -16.85 1.93 -9.65
CA LEU A 189 -15.61 1.24 -9.96
C LEU A 189 -15.78 0.29 -11.13
N LYS A 190 -14.72 0.11 -11.90
CA LYS A 190 -14.58 -0.95 -12.89
C LYS A 190 -13.35 -1.76 -12.54
N LEU A 191 -13.50 -3.05 -12.28
CA LEU A 191 -12.36 -3.97 -12.20
C LEU A 191 -11.77 -4.08 -13.61
N ILE A 192 -10.56 -3.56 -13.82
CA ILE A 192 -9.91 -3.51 -15.13
C ILE A 192 -8.89 -4.62 -15.31
N ASP A 193 -8.30 -5.09 -14.19
CA ASP A 193 -7.34 -6.20 -14.22
C ASP A 193 -7.22 -6.88 -12.85
N VAL A 194 -6.64 -8.08 -12.84
CA VAL A 194 -6.29 -8.83 -11.64
C VAL A 194 -4.91 -9.43 -11.85
N TYR A 195 -3.88 -8.70 -11.43
CA TYR A 195 -2.51 -9.16 -11.53
C TYR A 195 -2.22 -10.24 -10.51
N LYS A 196 -1.71 -11.37 -11.01
CA LYS A 196 -1.33 -12.53 -10.19
C LYS A 196 0.17 -12.75 -10.34
N TYR A 197 0.86 -12.91 -9.24
CA TYR A 197 2.28 -13.24 -9.22
C TYR A 197 2.61 -14.13 -8.02
N ASN A 198 3.75 -14.75 -8.08
CA ASN A 198 4.31 -15.49 -6.95
C ASN A 198 5.53 -14.72 -6.45
N LEU A 199 5.66 -14.61 -5.14
CA LEU A 199 6.91 -14.14 -4.56
C LEU A 199 8.01 -15.18 -4.84
N PRO A 200 9.20 -14.74 -5.27
CA PRO A 200 10.30 -15.64 -5.50
C PRO A 200 10.70 -16.39 -4.21
N ILE A 201 11.50 -17.44 -4.32
CA ILE A 201 12.01 -18.25 -3.22
C ILE A 201 10.90 -19.05 -2.49
N GLN A 202 9.88 -18.38 -1.96
CA GLN A 202 8.79 -19.02 -1.21
C GLN A 202 7.60 -19.45 -2.08
N ASN A 203 7.56 -19.00 -3.32
CA ASN A 203 6.45 -19.24 -4.25
C ASN A 203 5.06 -18.85 -3.69
N SER A 204 5.03 -17.89 -2.79
CA SER A 204 3.79 -17.43 -2.15
C SER A 204 2.96 -16.62 -3.14
N LYS A 205 1.72 -17.05 -3.37
CA LYS A 205 0.77 -16.38 -4.29
C LYS A 205 0.42 -14.97 -3.80
N ARG A 206 0.37 -14.03 -4.74
CA ARG A 206 -0.05 -12.65 -4.55
C ARG A 206 -1.03 -12.24 -5.63
N THR A 207 -1.87 -11.29 -5.28
CA THR A 207 -2.91 -10.76 -6.17
C THR A 207 -3.03 -9.27 -5.97
N ILE A 208 -3.05 -8.50 -7.06
CA ILE A 208 -3.36 -7.08 -7.06
C ILE A 208 -4.57 -6.86 -7.99
N PRO A 209 -5.80 -6.83 -7.45
CA PRO A 209 -6.95 -6.40 -8.25
C PRO A 209 -6.85 -4.90 -8.49
N VAL A 210 -7.05 -4.47 -9.73
CA VAL A 210 -6.97 -3.07 -10.12
C VAL A 210 -8.35 -2.57 -10.52
N PHE A 211 -8.88 -1.67 -9.71
CA PHE A 211 -10.15 -1.00 -9.95
C PHE A 211 -9.90 0.41 -10.46
N LYS A 212 -10.47 0.76 -11.61
CA LYS A 212 -10.50 2.12 -12.12
C LYS A 212 -11.76 2.82 -11.65
N LYS A 213 -11.63 4.00 -11.08
CA LYS A 213 -12.77 4.84 -10.72
C LYS A 213 -13.33 5.53 -11.96
N ILE A 214 -14.63 5.39 -12.21
CA ILE A 214 -15.28 5.85 -13.44
C ILE A 214 -16.18 7.08 -13.23
N ALA A 215 -16.62 7.32 -11.99
CA ALA A 215 -17.39 8.51 -11.62
C ALA A 215 -17.22 8.83 -10.14
N ILE A 216 -17.72 9.98 -9.69
CA ILE A 216 -17.65 10.47 -8.31
C ILE A 216 -18.40 9.49 -7.38
N THR A 217 -17.79 9.17 -6.24
CA THR A 217 -18.43 8.36 -5.19
C THR A 217 -19.51 9.18 -4.47
N ASP A 218 -20.68 8.58 -4.21
CA ASP A 218 -21.78 9.19 -3.46
C ASP A 218 -21.28 9.78 -2.12
N LYS A 219 -21.80 10.95 -1.76
CA LYS A 219 -21.37 11.69 -0.55
C LYS A 219 -21.66 10.94 0.76
N LYS A 220 -22.59 9.97 0.77
CA LYS A 220 -22.85 9.10 1.93
C LYS A 220 -21.71 8.15 2.27
N TYR A 221 -20.72 7.98 1.37
CA TYR A 221 -19.55 7.14 1.57
C TYR A 221 -18.27 7.95 1.75
N PRO A 222 -17.30 7.46 2.55
CA PRO A 222 -17.39 6.24 3.35
C PRO A 222 -18.32 6.42 4.56
N ARG A 223 -18.94 5.34 4.99
CA ARG A 223 -19.62 5.28 6.30
C ARG A 223 -18.59 5.05 7.41
N ASN A 224 -19.01 5.12 8.67
CA ASN A 224 -18.14 4.77 9.78
C ASN A 224 -17.76 3.29 9.74
N TYR A 225 -16.56 2.95 10.24
CA TYR A 225 -15.98 1.61 10.16
C TYR A 225 -16.89 0.51 10.71
N SER A 226 -17.56 0.74 11.84
CA SER A 226 -18.46 -0.25 12.45
C SER A 226 -19.64 -0.61 11.54
N THR A 227 -20.22 0.37 10.83
CA THR A 227 -21.30 0.16 9.87
C THR A 227 -20.81 -0.61 8.63
N ILE A 228 -19.59 -0.28 8.14
CA ILE A 228 -18.99 -0.97 7.01
C ILE A 228 -18.76 -2.44 7.35
N VAL A 229 -18.11 -2.71 8.49
CA VAL A 229 -17.82 -4.08 8.95
C VAL A 229 -19.11 -4.88 9.15
N LYS A 230 -20.13 -4.30 9.77
CA LYS A 230 -21.42 -4.97 9.96
C LYS A 230 -22.10 -5.35 8.64
N LYS A 231 -21.92 -4.53 7.57
CA LYS A 231 -22.47 -4.84 6.22
C LYS A 231 -21.75 -6.01 5.55
N TYR A 232 -20.42 -6.07 5.68
CA TYR A 232 -19.58 -6.97 4.84
C TYR A 232 -18.94 -8.16 5.59
N LYS A 233 -18.86 -8.14 6.92
CA LYS A 233 -18.52 -9.34 7.70
C LYS A 233 -19.81 -10.11 7.99
N LYS A 234 -20.12 -11.06 7.13
CA LYS A 234 -21.06 -12.13 7.41
C LYS A 234 -20.29 -13.38 7.79
#